data_9cb400306504126fcb1d2a425342a220
#
_entry.id   9cb400306504126fcb1d2a425342a220
#
_cell.length_a   1.000
_cell.length_b   1.000
_cell.length_c   1.000
_cell.angle_alpha   90.00
_cell.angle_beta   90.00
_cell.angle_gamma   90.00
#
_symmetry.space_group_name_H-M   'P 1'
#
loop_
_entity.id
_entity.type
_entity.pdbx_description
1 polymer ?
#
loop_
_entity_poly.entity_id
_entity_poly.type
_entity_poly.pdbx_seq_one_letter_code
_entity_poly.pdbx_strand_id
1 'polypeptide(L)'
;AIRPKRRGKVQRTLEFTDIDSKLDIASVQDDEPLRGETVQVALGTEVSSWSEEGGDEVWASILNAVPDNGGFFIAESTPKHHGDQLHMLCLDAEKPDSKWMKVFIPWTMVDEYSIEPSPGWQPSRLVREYWDEYPQLTPAQAYWLQVSGLPKCNRKIEKFRQEYPVNDYDCWSMTGDAVYDQGILRAMLQAIDGGTGLMVEKDPWVQFLQPQEEHKYIIFVDPAGSWSERDMFAAVVLNISTCEQAAEYLGHISAHQMAKSLARWGREYNNAMIYVEANGVGEAVLSHLVDNPNIAYRKIFRRKPSRWGRSRQRIAGWWSSSKSKKEAEGFMQQLIEEESVTIHSTRSIRQLLNYRGQWGARTRDAFGGHYDLASAWAGAAWAYMQHRGSYWRSQKRDAKSSSELAIRRFIAQLESRADPVPDTPWGKHV
;
A
#
# COMPACT_ATOMS: atom_id res chain seq x y z
N ALA A 1 -34.89 -34.88 13.18
CA ALA A 1 -34.96 -33.57 12.53
C ALA A 1 -36.42 -33.37 12.10
N ILE A 2 -37.04 -32.27 12.62
CA ILE A 2 -38.39 -31.86 12.22
C ILE A 2 -38.26 -31.19 10.87
N ARG A 3 -38.85 -31.77 9.81
CA ARG A 3 -38.97 -31.08 8.53
C ARG A 3 -40.22 -30.19 8.56
N PRO A 4 -40.10 -28.86 8.50
CA PRO A 4 -41.29 -28.01 8.45
C PRO A 4 -42.09 -28.27 7.17
N LYS A 5 -43.42 -28.13 7.27
CA LYS A 5 -44.29 -28.27 6.10
C LYS A 5 -44.14 -27.09 5.16
N ARG A 6 -43.90 -27.42 3.88
CA ARG A 6 -43.74 -26.44 2.80
C ARG A 6 -45.09 -26.19 2.13
N ARG A 7 -45.44 -24.91 1.90
CA ARG A 7 -46.62 -24.45 1.14
C ARG A 7 -46.15 -23.57 -0.01
N GLY A 8 -46.69 -23.83 -1.21
CA GLY A 8 -46.49 -22.95 -2.40
C GLY A 8 -45.49 -23.48 -3.43
N LYS A 9 -45.70 -23.12 -4.67
CA LYS A 9 -44.87 -23.41 -5.86
C LYS A 9 -44.35 -22.11 -6.52
N VAL A 10 -44.13 -21.05 -5.77
CA VAL A 10 -43.49 -19.88 -6.34
C VAL A 10 -42.01 -20.15 -6.35
N GLN A 11 -41.35 -19.91 -7.48
CA GLN A 11 -39.92 -20.26 -7.69
C GLN A 11 -38.96 -19.51 -6.74
N ARG A 12 -39.40 -18.44 -6.09
CA ARG A 12 -38.55 -17.56 -5.26
C ARG A 12 -38.94 -17.49 -3.79
N THR A 13 -40.12 -17.97 -3.40
CA THR A 13 -40.60 -17.90 -2.02
C THR A 13 -40.92 -19.27 -1.46
N LEU A 14 -40.44 -19.59 -0.25
CA LEU A 14 -40.76 -20.75 0.50
C LEU A 14 -41.38 -20.34 1.84
N GLU A 15 -42.64 -20.79 2.09
CA GLU A 15 -43.31 -20.54 3.36
C GLU A 15 -43.30 -21.84 4.20
N PHE A 16 -43.03 -21.65 5.49
CA PHE A 16 -42.97 -22.69 6.50
C PHE A 16 -44.07 -22.41 7.56
N THR A 17 -45.27 -22.89 7.27
CA THR A 17 -46.48 -22.55 8.05
C THR A 17 -46.42 -23.05 9.49
N ASP A 18 -45.67 -24.11 9.77
CA ASP A 18 -45.58 -24.70 11.11
C ASP A 18 -44.72 -23.87 12.08
N ILE A 19 -43.88 -23.00 11.55
CA ILE A 19 -42.97 -22.16 12.32
C ILE A 19 -43.13 -20.67 11.97
N ASP A 20 -44.20 -20.32 11.26
CA ASP A 20 -44.51 -18.96 10.80
C ASP A 20 -43.27 -18.23 10.21
N SER A 21 -42.64 -18.91 9.24
CA SER A 21 -41.40 -18.43 8.65
C SER A 21 -41.46 -18.43 7.13
N LYS A 22 -40.75 -17.52 6.51
CA LYS A 22 -40.67 -17.33 5.06
C LYS A 22 -39.21 -17.22 4.63
N LEU A 23 -38.85 -17.87 3.55
CA LEU A 23 -37.57 -17.68 2.86
C LEU A 23 -37.85 -17.11 1.47
N ASP A 24 -37.34 -15.94 1.19
CA ASP A 24 -37.38 -15.33 -0.12
C ASP A 24 -36.00 -15.38 -0.78
N ILE A 25 -35.96 -15.61 -2.09
CA ILE A 25 -34.77 -15.58 -2.90
C ILE A 25 -34.94 -14.45 -3.94
N ALA A 26 -34.07 -13.45 -3.86
CA ALA A 26 -34.05 -12.32 -4.77
C ALA A 26 -32.76 -12.31 -5.59
N SER A 27 -32.77 -11.65 -6.74
CA SER A 27 -31.59 -11.42 -7.58
C SER A 27 -31.19 -9.96 -7.52
N VAL A 28 -29.90 -9.68 -7.66
CA VAL A 28 -29.37 -8.31 -7.81
C VAL A 28 -29.95 -7.61 -9.04
N GLN A 29 -30.40 -8.35 -10.03
CA GLN A 29 -31.05 -7.83 -11.24
C GLN A 29 -32.54 -7.51 -11.04
N ASP A 30 -33.11 -7.81 -9.90
CA ASP A 30 -34.48 -7.45 -9.59
C ASP A 30 -34.51 -5.94 -9.18
N ASP A 31 -35.53 -5.22 -9.66
CA ASP A 31 -35.75 -3.84 -9.23
C ASP A 31 -36.05 -3.81 -7.70
N GLU A 32 -35.14 -3.24 -6.93
CA GLU A 32 -35.24 -3.03 -5.47
C GLU A 32 -35.67 -4.30 -4.70
N PRO A 33 -34.82 -5.34 -4.68
CA PRO A 33 -35.10 -6.60 -3.97
C PRO A 33 -35.36 -6.32 -2.48
N LEU A 34 -36.35 -6.98 -1.89
CA LEU A 34 -36.77 -6.85 -0.49
C LEU A 34 -37.40 -5.49 -0.10
N ARG A 35 -37.70 -4.59 -1.04
CA ARG A 35 -38.34 -3.32 -0.73
C ARG A 35 -39.72 -3.52 -0.08
N GLY A 36 -39.90 -2.92 1.11
CA GLY A 36 -41.13 -3.03 1.89
C GLY A 36 -41.26 -4.30 2.74
N GLU A 37 -40.27 -5.18 2.69
CA GLU A 37 -40.19 -6.35 3.57
C GLU A 37 -39.35 -6.06 4.81
N THR A 38 -39.59 -6.79 5.89
CA THR A 38 -38.74 -6.82 7.08
C THR A 38 -38.14 -8.23 7.21
N VAL A 39 -36.82 -8.32 7.12
CA VAL A 39 -36.08 -9.57 7.07
C VAL A 39 -35.19 -9.71 8.29
N GLN A 40 -35.38 -10.73 9.11
CA GLN A 40 -34.57 -10.96 10.31
C GLN A 40 -33.16 -11.43 9.98
N VAL A 41 -33.01 -12.23 8.93
CA VAL A 41 -31.72 -12.74 8.44
C VAL A 41 -31.62 -12.57 6.93
N ALA A 42 -30.65 -11.84 6.48
CA ALA A 42 -30.32 -11.73 5.06
C ALA A 42 -28.95 -12.38 4.78
N LEU A 43 -28.84 -13.08 3.67
CA LEU A 43 -27.59 -13.62 3.14
C LEU A 43 -27.37 -13.07 1.73
N GLY A 44 -26.35 -12.25 1.58
CA GLY A 44 -25.85 -11.77 0.28
C GLY A 44 -24.73 -12.67 -0.20
N THR A 45 -24.90 -13.30 -1.35
CA THR A 45 -23.89 -14.16 -1.96
C THR A 45 -23.25 -13.46 -3.14
N GLU A 46 -21.95 -13.69 -3.34
CA GLU A 46 -21.15 -13.08 -4.41
C GLU A 46 -21.22 -11.54 -4.44
N VAL A 47 -21.16 -10.90 -3.23
CA VAL A 47 -21.34 -9.45 -3.09
C VAL A 47 -20.28 -8.63 -3.83
N SER A 48 -19.10 -9.20 -4.10
CA SER A 48 -18.06 -8.59 -4.95
C SER A 48 -18.53 -8.33 -6.40
N SER A 49 -19.59 -9.03 -6.84
CA SER A 49 -20.15 -8.87 -8.20
C SER A 49 -21.25 -7.81 -8.28
N TRP A 50 -21.78 -7.37 -7.14
CA TRP A 50 -22.99 -6.54 -7.12
C TRP A 50 -22.77 -5.13 -7.67
N SER A 51 -21.56 -4.57 -7.52
CA SER A 51 -21.23 -3.23 -8.01
C SER A 51 -21.32 -3.08 -9.53
N GLU A 52 -21.22 -4.19 -10.27
CA GLU A 52 -21.32 -4.18 -11.73
C GLU A 52 -22.78 -4.09 -12.24
N GLU A 53 -23.78 -4.34 -11.37
CA GLU A 53 -25.19 -4.52 -11.74
C GLU A 53 -26.16 -3.64 -10.91
N GLY A 54 -25.76 -2.43 -10.53
CA GLY A 54 -26.62 -1.54 -9.72
C GLY A 54 -26.57 -1.85 -8.22
N GLY A 55 -25.45 -2.39 -7.75
CA GLY A 55 -25.26 -2.90 -6.39
C GLY A 55 -25.50 -1.91 -5.26
N ASP A 56 -25.29 -0.61 -5.46
CA ASP A 56 -25.52 0.40 -4.42
C ASP A 56 -27.00 0.48 -4.02
N GLU A 57 -27.92 0.36 -4.98
CA GLU A 57 -29.36 0.40 -4.73
C GLU A 57 -29.84 -0.89 -4.04
N VAL A 58 -29.33 -2.03 -4.51
CA VAL A 58 -29.60 -3.36 -3.91
C VAL A 58 -29.07 -3.40 -2.47
N TRP A 59 -27.87 -2.90 -2.26
CA TRP A 59 -27.25 -2.83 -0.95
C TRP A 59 -28.07 -2.00 0.03
N ALA A 60 -28.47 -0.79 -0.37
CA ALA A 60 -29.33 0.08 0.42
C ALA A 60 -30.69 -0.57 0.71
N SER A 61 -31.28 -1.26 -0.25
CA SER A 61 -32.55 -1.99 -0.09
C SER A 61 -32.46 -3.07 0.98
N ILE A 62 -31.39 -3.90 0.95
CA ILE A 62 -31.17 -4.97 1.93
C ILE A 62 -30.91 -4.40 3.32
N LEU A 63 -30.03 -3.40 3.44
CA LEU A 63 -29.73 -2.79 4.74
C LEU A 63 -30.98 -2.16 5.40
N ASN A 64 -31.85 -1.58 4.60
CA ASN A 64 -33.12 -1.03 5.11
C ASN A 64 -34.16 -2.12 5.47
N ALA A 65 -34.09 -3.28 4.85
CA ALA A 65 -34.97 -4.41 5.14
C ALA A 65 -34.58 -5.16 6.41
N VAL A 66 -33.31 -5.10 6.83
CA VAL A 66 -32.79 -5.80 8.02
C VAL A 66 -32.82 -4.85 9.23
N PRO A 67 -33.60 -5.11 10.28
CA PRO A 67 -33.69 -4.25 11.45
C PRO A 67 -32.36 -4.12 12.19
N ASP A 68 -32.05 -2.92 12.70
CA ASP A 68 -30.87 -2.68 13.53
C ASP A 68 -30.83 -3.50 14.82
N ASN A 69 -32.03 -3.81 15.38
CA ASN A 69 -32.17 -4.65 16.56
C ASN A 69 -32.73 -6.03 16.17
N GLY A 70 -31.95 -7.07 16.38
CA GLY A 70 -32.35 -8.46 16.13
C GLY A 70 -32.31 -8.87 14.67
N GLY A 71 -31.89 -8.00 13.77
CA GLY A 71 -31.56 -8.33 12.40
C GLY A 71 -30.12 -8.83 12.26
N PHE A 72 -29.88 -9.69 11.25
CA PHE A 72 -28.55 -10.23 10.97
C PHE A 72 -28.32 -10.27 9.46
N PHE A 73 -27.19 -9.72 9.01
CA PHE A 73 -26.80 -9.77 7.62
C PHE A 73 -25.44 -10.44 7.45
N ILE A 74 -25.39 -11.45 6.60
CA ILE A 74 -24.16 -12.12 6.17
C ILE A 74 -23.88 -11.70 4.72
N ALA A 75 -22.73 -11.11 4.47
CA ALA A 75 -22.21 -10.87 3.13
C ALA A 75 -21.05 -11.84 2.87
N GLU A 76 -21.17 -12.68 1.84
CA GLU A 76 -20.09 -13.60 1.47
C GLU A 76 -19.76 -13.46 -0.01
N SER A 77 -18.50 -13.64 -0.34
CA SER A 77 -18.02 -13.66 -1.73
C SER A 77 -16.58 -14.13 -1.82
N THR A 78 -16.21 -14.59 -3.01
CA THR A 78 -14.83 -14.59 -3.47
C THR A 78 -14.43 -13.16 -3.84
N PRO A 79 -13.28 -12.63 -3.40
CA PRO A 79 -12.81 -11.31 -3.77
C PRO A 79 -12.63 -11.16 -5.27
N LYS A 80 -13.08 -10.05 -5.85
CA LYS A 80 -12.89 -9.77 -7.27
C LYS A 80 -11.95 -8.61 -7.51
N HIS A 81 -12.25 -7.47 -6.89
CA HIS A 81 -11.53 -6.23 -7.16
C HIS A 81 -11.31 -5.43 -5.89
N HIS A 82 -10.21 -4.67 -5.86
CA HIS A 82 -10.07 -3.61 -4.88
C HIS A 82 -11.17 -2.56 -5.04
N GLY A 83 -11.81 -2.20 -3.93
CA GLY A 83 -12.89 -1.22 -3.92
C GLY A 83 -14.26 -1.80 -4.24
N ASP A 84 -14.38 -3.09 -4.52
CA ASP A 84 -15.69 -3.74 -4.59
C ASP A 84 -16.39 -3.74 -3.22
N GLN A 85 -17.66 -4.12 -3.21
CA GLN A 85 -18.47 -4.07 -2.00
C GLN A 85 -17.90 -4.90 -0.85
N LEU A 86 -17.38 -6.11 -1.13
CA LEU A 86 -16.75 -6.95 -0.10
C LEU A 86 -15.47 -6.31 0.45
N HIS A 87 -14.63 -5.73 -0.42
CA HIS A 87 -13.42 -5.04 -0.01
C HIS A 87 -13.73 -3.86 0.93
N MET A 88 -14.75 -3.05 0.58
CA MET A 88 -15.17 -1.94 1.42
C MET A 88 -15.68 -2.39 2.79
N LEU A 89 -16.43 -3.50 2.84
CA LEU A 89 -16.88 -4.10 4.10
C LEU A 89 -15.71 -4.63 4.94
N CYS A 90 -14.72 -5.27 4.30
CA CYS A 90 -13.52 -5.73 4.99
C CYS A 90 -12.73 -4.57 5.61
N LEU A 91 -12.59 -3.46 4.88
CA LEU A 91 -11.94 -2.25 5.40
C LEU A 91 -12.75 -1.60 6.54
N ASP A 92 -14.08 -1.59 6.42
CA ASP A 92 -14.93 -1.07 7.49
C ASP A 92 -14.84 -1.93 8.74
N ALA A 93 -14.83 -3.25 8.60
CA ALA A 93 -14.70 -4.19 9.72
C ALA A 93 -13.39 -4.09 10.50
N GLU A 94 -12.36 -3.44 9.94
CA GLU A 94 -11.09 -3.16 10.62
C GLU A 94 -11.16 -1.93 11.56
N LYS A 95 -12.22 -1.13 11.47
CA LYS A 95 -12.40 0.05 12.34
C LYS A 95 -12.91 -0.37 13.72
N PRO A 96 -12.44 0.29 14.81
CA PRO A 96 -12.82 -0.09 16.18
C PRO A 96 -14.33 0.02 16.49
N ASP A 97 -15.04 0.89 15.78
CA ASP A 97 -16.46 1.19 15.96
C ASP A 97 -17.36 0.58 14.89
N SER A 98 -16.81 -0.32 14.06
CA SER A 98 -17.56 -0.98 13.01
C SER A 98 -18.65 -1.91 13.57
N LYS A 99 -19.80 -1.94 12.91
CA LYS A 99 -20.85 -2.95 13.13
C LYS A 99 -20.56 -4.26 12.38
N TRP A 100 -19.55 -4.29 11.51
CA TRP A 100 -19.19 -5.46 10.72
C TRP A 100 -18.10 -6.27 11.40
N MET A 101 -18.22 -7.59 11.30
CA MET A 101 -17.20 -8.54 11.71
C MET A 101 -16.67 -9.27 10.47
N LYS A 102 -15.36 -9.20 10.24
CA LYS A 102 -14.69 -9.92 9.16
C LYS A 102 -14.41 -11.36 9.61
N VAL A 103 -14.82 -12.33 8.80
CA VAL A 103 -14.46 -13.74 8.93
C VAL A 103 -13.75 -14.17 7.66
N PHE A 104 -12.49 -14.56 7.79
CA PHE A 104 -11.70 -15.07 6.67
C PHE A 104 -11.48 -16.58 6.81
N ILE A 105 -11.74 -17.31 5.74
CA ILE A 105 -11.57 -18.76 5.69
C ILE A 105 -10.53 -19.08 4.61
N PRO A 106 -9.26 -19.34 4.99
CA PRO A 106 -8.23 -19.71 4.02
C PRO A 106 -8.50 -21.09 3.43
N TRP A 107 -8.14 -21.29 2.17
CA TRP A 107 -8.30 -22.59 1.52
C TRP A 107 -7.58 -23.74 2.27
N THR A 108 -6.54 -23.40 3.00
CA THR A 108 -5.74 -24.35 3.78
C THR A 108 -6.48 -24.98 4.97
N MET A 109 -7.63 -24.40 5.35
CA MET A 109 -8.52 -24.96 6.39
C MET A 109 -9.51 -26.00 5.85
N VAL A 110 -9.57 -26.19 4.54
CA VAL A 110 -10.53 -27.06 3.88
C VAL A 110 -9.86 -28.40 3.57
N ASP A 111 -10.29 -29.47 4.24
CA ASP A 111 -9.67 -30.80 4.15
C ASP A 111 -9.71 -31.38 2.72
N GLU A 112 -10.74 -31.06 1.94
CA GLU A 112 -10.85 -31.51 0.54
C GLU A 112 -9.75 -30.92 -0.37
N TYR A 113 -9.06 -29.87 0.05
CA TYR A 113 -7.96 -29.26 -0.69
C TYR A 113 -6.59 -29.87 -0.34
N SER A 114 -6.60 -31.18 -0.11
CA SER A 114 -5.45 -31.97 0.28
C SER A 114 -5.47 -33.32 -0.45
N ILE A 115 -4.35 -33.69 -1.06
CA ILE A 115 -4.16 -34.98 -1.73
C ILE A 115 -2.78 -35.51 -1.38
N GLU A 116 -2.69 -36.72 -0.86
CA GLU A 116 -1.39 -37.33 -0.55
C GLU A 116 -0.53 -37.47 -1.84
N PRO A 117 0.69 -36.98 -1.85
CA PRO A 117 1.55 -37.06 -3.02
C PRO A 117 2.05 -38.50 -3.23
N SER A 118 2.23 -38.90 -4.48
CA SER A 118 2.86 -40.18 -4.80
C SER A 118 4.32 -40.23 -4.30
N PRO A 119 4.83 -41.41 -3.93
CA PRO A 119 6.23 -41.55 -3.52
C PRO A 119 7.18 -41.00 -4.57
N GLY A 120 8.10 -40.14 -4.16
CA GLY A 120 9.07 -39.50 -5.07
C GLY A 120 8.55 -38.28 -5.84
N TRP A 121 7.32 -37.81 -5.58
CA TRP A 121 6.83 -36.55 -6.16
C TRP A 121 7.75 -35.38 -5.83
N GLN A 122 7.94 -34.51 -6.82
CA GLN A 122 8.64 -33.25 -6.67
C GLN A 122 7.72 -32.11 -7.13
N PRO A 123 7.63 -31.00 -6.39
CA PRO A 123 6.85 -29.85 -6.80
C PRO A 123 7.44 -29.22 -8.06
N SER A 124 6.59 -28.75 -8.96
CA SER A 124 7.01 -27.88 -10.07
C SER A 124 7.65 -26.59 -9.52
N ARG A 125 8.41 -25.89 -10.36
CA ARG A 125 9.04 -24.63 -9.96
C ARG A 125 8.04 -23.65 -9.35
N LEU A 126 6.89 -23.44 -10.01
CA LEU A 126 5.83 -22.53 -9.56
C LEU A 126 5.26 -22.94 -8.20
N VAL A 127 5.03 -24.24 -8.00
CA VAL A 127 4.51 -24.75 -6.72
C VAL A 127 5.55 -24.64 -5.61
N ARG A 128 6.81 -24.83 -5.92
CA ARG A 128 7.90 -24.66 -4.96
C ARG A 128 8.02 -23.20 -4.52
N GLU A 129 8.04 -22.26 -5.47
CA GLU A 129 8.04 -20.82 -5.17
C GLU A 129 6.85 -20.42 -4.30
N TYR A 130 5.64 -20.93 -4.58
CA TYR A 130 4.45 -20.70 -3.76
C TYR A 130 4.57 -21.34 -2.38
N TRP A 131 5.11 -22.53 -2.27
CA TRP A 131 5.31 -23.25 -1.00
C TRP A 131 6.38 -22.56 -0.14
N ASP A 132 7.43 -22.09 -0.75
CA ASP A 132 8.49 -21.33 -0.05
C ASP A 132 7.91 -20.01 0.53
N GLU A 133 6.97 -19.37 -0.17
CA GLU A 133 6.25 -18.20 0.31
C GLU A 133 5.27 -18.52 1.46
N TYR A 134 4.66 -19.73 1.44
CA TYR A 134 3.71 -20.19 2.46
C TYR A 134 4.19 -21.50 3.09
N PRO A 135 5.21 -21.46 3.96
CA PRO A 135 5.83 -22.67 4.52
C PRO A 135 4.93 -23.47 5.45
N GLN A 136 3.78 -22.92 5.86
CA GLN A 136 2.75 -23.63 6.62
C GLN A 136 1.95 -24.66 5.80
N LEU A 137 2.08 -24.65 4.46
CA LEU A 137 1.41 -25.65 3.62
C LEU A 137 1.98 -27.04 3.85
N THR A 138 1.10 -28.02 3.94
CA THR A 138 1.50 -29.42 3.98
C THR A 138 1.91 -29.94 2.61
N PRO A 139 2.73 -31.00 2.51
CA PRO A 139 3.03 -31.64 1.23
C PRO A 139 1.79 -32.06 0.44
N ALA A 140 0.73 -32.51 1.14
CA ALA A 140 -0.54 -32.90 0.54
C ALA A 140 -1.30 -31.71 -0.06
N GLN A 141 -1.26 -30.53 0.57
CA GLN A 141 -1.81 -29.29 0.05
C GLN A 141 -1.01 -28.78 -1.16
N ALA A 142 0.32 -28.81 -1.09
CA ALA A 142 1.17 -28.42 -2.20
C ALA A 142 0.98 -29.35 -3.42
N TYR A 143 0.75 -30.62 -3.20
CA TYR A 143 0.41 -31.56 -4.27
C TYR A 143 -0.98 -31.28 -4.84
N TRP A 144 -1.99 -31.07 -4.00
CA TRP A 144 -3.32 -30.65 -4.44
C TRP A 144 -3.28 -29.36 -5.27
N LEU A 145 -2.52 -28.35 -4.83
CA LEU A 145 -2.29 -27.12 -5.58
C LEU A 145 -1.80 -27.43 -7.01
N GLN A 146 -0.82 -28.34 -7.15
CA GLN A 146 -0.24 -28.68 -8.45
C GLN A 146 -1.23 -29.40 -9.37
N VAL A 147 -1.94 -30.39 -8.83
CA VAL A 147 -2.74 -31.32 -9.66
C VAL A 147 -4.20 -30.91 -9.82
N SER A 148 -4.71 -30.08 -8.93
CA SER A 148 -6.11 -29.64 -8.92
C SER A 148 -6.28 -28.12 -8.88
N GLY A 149 -5.65 -27.43 -7.96
CA GLY A 149 -5.86 -25.99 -7.74
C GLY A 149 -5.43 -25.15 -8.95
N LEU A 150 -4.18 -25.28 -9.37
CA LEU A 150 -3.67 -24.54 -10.54
C LEU A 150 -4.43 -24.88 -11.83
N PRO A 151 -4.75 -26.15 -12.16
CA PRO A 151 -5.58 -26.46 -13.32
C PRO A 151 -6.96 -25.77 -13.32
N LYS A 152 -7.64 -25.69 -12.17
CA LYS A 152 -8.92 -24.97 -12.03
C LYS A 152 -8.77 -23.45 -12.30
N CYS A 153 -7.59 -22.90 -12.09
CA CYS A 153 -7.26 -21.49 -12.30
C CYS A 153 -6.51 -21.24 -13.61
N ASN A 154 -6.67 -22.10 -14.62
CA ASN A 154 -5.97 -22.03 -15.91
C ASN A 154 -4.44 -21.97 -15.75
N ARG A 155 -3.90 -22.60 -14.71
CA ARG A 155 -2.48 -22.61 -14.31
C ARG A 155 -1.88 -21.22 -14.03
N LYS A 156 -2.72 -20.24 -13.72
CA LYS A 156 -2.32 -18.88 -13.30
C LYS A 156 -2.33 -18.81 -11.79
N ILE A 157 -1.15 -18.53 -11.22
CA ILE A 157 -1.00 -18.48 -9.75
C ILE A 157 -1.75 -17.29 -9.15
N GLU A 158 -1.81 -16.18 -9.88
CA GLU A 158 -2.53 -14.97 -9.45
C GLU A 158 -4.03 -15.25 -9.32
N LYS A 159 -4.60 -15.98 -10.31
CA LYS A 159 -5.99 -16.41 -10.23
C LYS A 159 -6.20 -17.41 -9.10
N PHE A 160 -5.23 -18.30 -8.84
CA PHE A 160 -5.29 -19.22 -7.71
C PHE A 160 -5.30 -18.45 -6.38
N ARG A 161 -4.46 -17.42 -6.21
CA ARG A 161 -4.45 -16.57 -5.02
C ARG A 161 -5.80 -15.88 -4.77
N GLN A 162 -6.48 -15.48 -5.84
CA GLN A 162 -7.80 -14.87 -5.76
C GLN A 162 -8.89 -15.87 -5.35
N GLU A 163 -8.93 -17.02 -5.99
CA GLU A 163 -9.99 -18.03 -5.80
C GLU A 163 -9.74 -18.90 -4.55
N TYR A 164 -8.48 -19.09 -4.18
CA TYR A 164 -8.01 -19.90 -3.07
C TYR A 164 -7.00 -19.12 -2.22
N PRO A 165 -7.42 -18.05 -1.53
CA PRO A 165 -6.49 -17.24 -0.75
C PRO A 165 -6.00 -17.95 0.50
N VAL A 166 -4.73 -17.72 0.86
CA VAL A 166 -4.13 -18.16 2.13
C VAL A 166 -4.35 -17.13 3.22
N ASN A 167 -4.45 -15.86 2.84
CA ASN A 167 -4.68 -14.74 3.74
C ASN A 167 -5.62 -13.72 3.08
N ASP A 168 -6.10 -12.76 3.85
CA ASP A 168 -7.13 -11.81 3.47
C ASP A 168 -6.63 -10.62 2.63
N TYR A 169 -5.35 -10.58 2.29
CA TYR A 169 -4.76 -9.55 1.41
C TYR A 169 -4.34 -10.09 0.04
N ASP A 170 -3.94 -11.36 -0.07
CA ASP A 170 -3.54 -11.97 -1.34
C ASP A 170 -4.70 -12.10 -2.34
N CYS A 171 -5.90 -12.28 -1.80
CA CYS A 171 -7.11 -12.44 -2.61
C CYS A 171 -7.47 -11.20 -3.44
N TRP A 172 -6.98 -10.03 -3.05
CA TRP A 172 -7.20 -8.79 -3.77
C TRP A 172 -6.15 -8.51 -4.85
N SER A 173 -5.15 -9.38 -4.98
CA SER A 173 -4.07 -9.23 -5.96
C SER A 173 -4.56 -9.50 -7.37
N MET A 174 -4.93 -8.45 -8.07
CA MET A 174 -5.36 -8.55 -9.46
C MET A 174 -4.20 -8.83 -10.42
N THR A 175 -4.50 -9.63 -11.43
CA THR A 175 -3.65 -9.96 -12.57
C THR A 175 -3.30 -8.76 -13.44
N GLY A 176 -2.05 -8.61 -13.79
CA GLY A 176 -1.63 -8.05 -15.09
C GLY A 176 -1.07 -6.64 -15.08
N ASP A 177 -1.57 -5.69 -14.28
CA ASP A 177 -1.21 -4.27 -14.41
C ASP A 177 -0.59 -3.64 -13.15
N ALA A 178 -0.08 -4.46 -12.23
CA ALA A 178 0.62 -3.95 -11.05
C ALA A 178 1.88 -3.20 -11.47
N VAL A 179 2.03 -1.96 -11.00
CA VAL A 179 3.20 -1.13 -11.30
C VAL A 179 4.44 -1.62 -10.55
N TYR A 180 4.26 -2.16 -9.35
CA TYR A 180 5.33 -2.54 -8.45
C TYR A 180 5.43 -4.05 -8.28
N ASP A 181 6.63 -4.55 -7.95
CA ASP A 181 6.88 -5.98 -7.74
C ASP A 181 6.07 -6.52 -6.57
N GLN A 182 5.20 -7.47 -6.87
CA GLN A 182 4.26 -8.03 -5.92
C GLN A 182 4.94 -8.98 -4.91
N GLY A 183 5.98 -9.69 -5.33
CA GLY A 183 6.71 -10.62 -4.48
C GLY A 183 7.46 -9.89 -3.37
N ILE A 184 8.19 -8.84 -3.73
CA ILE A 184 8.96 -8.01 -2.78
C ILE A 184 8.02 -7.30 -1.81
N LEU A 185 6.93 -6.69 -2.31
CA LEU A 185 5.97 -6.01 -1.43
C LEU A 185 5.27 -6.96 -0.45
N ARG A 186 4.95 -8.19 -0.87
CA ARG A 186 4.40 -9.21 0.05
C ARG A 186 5.42 -9.65 1.10
N ALA A 187 6.67 -9.82 0.71
CA ALA A 187 7.74 -10.14 1.66
C ALA A 187 7.90 -9.02 2.70
N MET A 188 7.82 -7.74 2.28
CA MET A 188 7.81 -6.60 3.20
C MET A 188 6.60 -6.65 4.15
N LEU A 189 5.40 -6.97 3.64
CA LEU A 189 4.18 -7.05 4.44
C LEU A 189 4.28 -8.16 5.50
N GLN A 190 4.76 -9.33 5.12
CA GLN A 190 4.98 -10.46 6.04
C GLN A 190 5.99 -10.12 7.14
N ALA A 191 7.04 -9.36 6.81
CA ALA A 191 8.04 -8.94 7.79
C ALA A 191 7.47 -7.97 8.86
N ILE A 192 6.41 -7.22 8.54
CA ILE A 192 5.77 -6.27 9.46
C ILE A 192 4.80 -6.96 10.43
N ASP A 193 4.12 -8.02 10.03
CA ASP A 193 3.09 -8.72 10.85
C ASP A 193 3.64 -9.25 12.21
N GLY A 194 4.95 -9.18 12.44
CA GLY A 194 5.60 -9.48 13.72
C GLY A 194 6.03 -8.26 14.56
N GLY A 195 5.83 -7.02 14.10
CA GLY A 195 6.37 -5.81 14.73
C GLY A 195 5.32 -4.71 14.95
N THR A 196 5.15 -4.31 16.18
CA THR A 196 4.32 -3.18 16.60
C THR A 196 4.98 -1.87 16.21
N GLY A 197 4.49 -1.22 15.14
CA GLY A 197 4.75 0.20 14.93
C GLY A 197 4.16 1.00 16.11
N LEU A 198 4.93 1.92 16.67
CA LEU A 198 4.45 2.84 17.70
C LEU A 198 3.39 3.75 17.07
N MET A 199 2.12 3.40 17.25
CA MET A 199 1.01 4.27 16.87
C MET A 199 0.89 5.40 17.89
N VAL A 200 1.18 6.62 17.47
CA VAL A 200 0.84 7.82 18.26
C VAL A 200 -0.61 8.19 17.93
N GLU A 201 -1.54 7.73 18.74
CA GLU A 201 -3.01 7.79 18.53
C GLU A 201 -3.67 9.17 18.67
N LYS A 202 -2.94 10.27 18.66
CA LYS A 202 -3.55 11.60 18.88
C LYS A 202 -3.80 12.43 17.61
N ASP A 203 -3.43 11.93 16.46
CA ASP A 203 -3.49 12.64 15.18
C ASP A 203 -3.55 11.56 14.07
N PRO A 204 -4.17 11.75 12.91
CA PRO A 204 -4.13 10.79 11.82
C PRO A 204 -2.71 10.54 11.26
N TRP A 205 -1.68 11.12 11.86
CA TRP A 205 -0.28 10.74 11.68
C TRP A 205 0.06 9.46 12.43
N VAL A 206 0.76 8.57 11.77
CA VAL A 206 1.35 7.37 12.37
C VAL A 206 2.87 7.53 12.34
N GLN A 207 3.48 7.50 13.51
CA GLN A 207 4.94 7.57 13.66
C GLN A 207 5.50 6.16 13.83
N PHE A 208 6.44 5.78 12.97
CA PHE A 208 7.14 4.50 13.02
C PHE A 208 8.52 4.64 13.67
N LEU A 209 9.23 5.73 13.35
CA LEU A 209 10.57 6.00 13.84
C LEU A 209 10.66 7.39 14.45
N GLN A 210 11.36 7.49 15.57
CA GLN A 210 11.75 8.78 16.14
C GLN A 210 12.82 9.46 15.26
N PRO A 211 12.81 10.79 15.15
CA PRO A 211 13.84 11.50 14.42
C PRO A 211 15.21 11.27 15.08
N GLN A 212 16.22 10.95 14.28
CA GLN A 212 17.60 10.75 14.71
C GLN A 212 18.42 12.01 14.42
N GLU A 213 19.27 12.42 15.36
CA GLU A 213 20.24 13.49 15.12
C GLU A 213 21.10 13.15 13.90
N GLU A 214 21.52 14.13 13.14
CA GLU A 214 22.32 14.00 11.91
C GLU A 214 21.60 13.38 10.70
N HIS A 215 20.46 12.70 10.86
CA HIS A 215 19.69 12.20 9.74
C HIS A 215 18.90 13.31 9.06
N LYS A 216 18.74 13.18 7.75
CA LYS A 216 17.98 14.11 6.93
C LYS A 216 16.66 13.47 6.51
N TYR A 217 15.61 14.28 6.55
CA TYR A 217 14.26 13.83 6.23
C TYR A 217 13.63 14.68 5.14
N ILE A 218 12.74 14.05 4.40
CA ILE A 218 11.80 14.72 3.51
C ILE A 218 10.38 14.37 3.92
N ILE A 219 9.43 15.24 3.59
CA ILE A 219 8.00 14.97 3.67
C ILE A 219 7.43 15.20 2.29
N PHE A 220 6.86 14.19 1.68
CA PHE A 220 6.10 14.35 0.45
C PHE A 220 4.61 14.30 0.76
N VAL A 221 3.84 15.21 0.16
CA VAL A 221 2.41 15.35 0.37
C VAL A 221 1.70 15.26 -0.97
N ASP A 222 0.80 14.30 -1.06
CA ASP A 222 -0.23 14.23 -2.11
C ASP A 222 -1.51 14.83 -1.54
N PRO A 223 -1.91 16.04 -1.97
CA PRO A 223 -3.11 16.67 -1.49
C PRO A 223 -4.34 16.04 -2.14
N ALA A 224 -5.44 16.00 -1.41
CA ALA A 224 -6.74 15.58 -1.92
C ALA A 224 -7.06 16.18 -3.29
N GLY A 225 -7.47 15.35 -4.26
CA GLY A 225 -7.58 15.75 -5.67
C GLY A 225 -8.72 16.72 -6.00
N SER A 226 -9.74 16.85 -5.12
CA SER A 226 -10.87 17.75 -5.33
C SER A 226 -11.46 18.24 -3.99
N TRP A 227 -12.32 19.28 -4.07
CA TRP A 227 -13.10 19.76 -2.92
C TRP A 227 -14.22 18.79 -2.49
N SER A 228 -14.20 17.53 -2.96
CA SER A 228 -15.16 16.53 -2.54
C SER A 228 -14.82 16.01 -1.16
N GLU A 229 -15.84 15.74 -0.33
CA GLU A 229 -15.70 15.21 1.04
C GLU A 229 -15.01 13.81 1.10
N ARG A 230 -14.66 13.22 -0.05
CA ARG A 230 -14.12 11.86 -0.17
C ARG A 230 -12.63 11.77 -0.40
N ASP A 231 -11.96 12.85 -0.78
CA ASP A 231 -10.53 12.82 -1.09
C ASP A 231 -9.70 13.08 0.18
N MET A 232 -8.75 12.19 0.48
CA MET A 232 -7.89 12.26 1.65
C MET A 232 -6.53 12.87 1.29
N PHE A 233 -5.97 13.64 2.22
CA PHE A 233 -4.56 13.97 2.17
C PHE A 233 -3.72 12.76 2.53
N ALA A 234 -2.67 12.50 1.77
CA ALA A 234 -1.64 11.54 2.12
C ALA A 234 -0.28 12.23 2.24
N ALA A 235 0.51 11.82 3.23
CA ALA A 235 1.88 12.27 3.36
C ALA A 235 2.79 11.15 3.85
N VAL A 236 4.03 11.16 3.37
CA VAL A 236 5.08 10.22 3.78
C VAL A 236 6.27 11.00 4.28
N VAL A 237 6.74 10.67 5.49
CA VAL A 237 8.02 11.13 6.03
C VAL A 237 9.06 10.06 5.76
N LEU A 238 10.06 10.39 4.94
CA LEU A 238 11.12 9.47 4.56
C LEU A 238 12.47 9.96 5.10
N ASN A 239 13.17 9.08 5.79
CA ASN A 239 14.57 9.27 6.16
C ASN A 239 15.42 9.09 4.90
N ILE A 240 16.03 10.16 4.39
CA ILE A 240 16.84 10.09 3.16
C ILE A 240 18.27 9.61 3.42
N SER A 241 18.67 9.42 4.67
CA SER A 241 19.97 8.84 5.01
C SER A 241 19.94 7.31 4.92
N THR A 242 18.80 6.68 5.25
CA THR A 242 18.61 5.21 5.25
C THR A 242 17.60 4.72 4.20
N CYS A 243 16.85 5.61 3.56
CA CYS A 243 15.70 5.30 2.71
C CYS A 243 14.61 4.52 3.45
N GLU A 244 14.25 4.98 4.65
CA GLU A 244 13.35 4.29 5.55
C GLU A 244 12.17 5.19 5.94
N GLN A 245 10.97 4.60 5.98
CA GLN A 245 9.75 5.30 6.39
C GLN A 245 9.85 5.72 7.87
N ALA A 246 9.65 7.00 8.16
CA ALA A 246 9.66 7.47 9.53
C ALA A 246 8.25 7.75 10.08
N ALA A 247 7.36 8.27 9.23
CA ALA A 247 5.96 8.50 9.58
C ALA A 247 5.09 8.57 8.32
N GLU A 248 3.78 8.50 8.51
CA GLU A 248 2.81 8.75 7.44
C GLU A 248 1.55 9.44 7.95
N TYR A 249 0.85 10.08 7.03
CA TYR A 249 -0.47 10.65 7.24
C TYR A 249 -1.43 10.14 6.18
N LEU A 250 -2.65 9.82 6.58
CA LEU A 250 -3.77 9.57 5.69
C LEU A 250 -5.06 10.00 6.37
N GLY A 251 -5.75 11.00 5.84
CA GLY A 251 -6.99 11.46 6.44
C GLY A 251 -7.56 12.73 5.81
N HIS A 252 -8.79 13.07 6.25
CA HIS A 252 -9.48 14.29 5.84
C HIS A 252 -9.07 15.45 6.76
N ILE A 253 -8.61 16.54 6.17
CA ILE A 253 -8.19 17.72 6.89
C ILE A 253 -8.29 18.94 5.97
N SER A 254 -8.46 20.15 6.54
CA SER A 254 -8.40 21.37 5.72
C SER A 254 -6.97 21.71 5.31
N ALA A 255 -6.81 22.41 4.17
CA ALA A 255 -5.48 22.83 3.68
C ALA A 255 -4.71 23.67 4.74
N HIS A 256 -5.41 24.49 5.52
CA HIS A 256 -4.82 25.24 6.63
C HIS A 256 -4.29 24.34 7.74
N GLN A 257 -5.11 23.39 8.19
CA GLN A 257 -4.73 22.46 9.24
C GLN A 257 -3.60 21.53 8.76
N MET A 258 -3.64 21.08 7.49
CA MET A 258 -2.56 20.29 6.90
C MET A 258 -1.25 21.09 6.87
N ALA A 259 -1.25 22.36 6.45
CA ALA A 259 -0.06 23.19 6.47
C ALA A 259 0.52 23.35 7.88
N LYS A 260 -0.34 23.55 8.90
CA LYS A 260 0.08 23.62 10.30
C LYS A 260 0.71 22.31 10.79
N SER A 261 0.10 21.18 10.44
CA SER A 261 0.58 19.84 10.77
C SER A 261 1.93 19.55 10.11
N LEU A 262 2.05 19.82 8.82
CA LEU A 262 3.30 19.68 8.06
C LEU A 262 4.45 20.52 8.63
N ALA A 263 4.17 21.76 9.04
CA ALA A 263 5.19 22.62 9.65
C ALA A 263 5.65 22.07 11.01
N ARG A 264 4.75 21.48 11.81
CA ARG A 264 5.09 20.80 13.06
C ARG A 264 5.99 19.60 12.80
N TRP A 265 5.54 18.68 11.97
CA TRP A 265 6.28 17.45 11.63
C TRP A 265 7.60 17.75 10.93
N GLY A 266 7.63 18.77 10.05
CA GLY A 266 8.86 19.20 9.42
C GLY A 266 9.91 19.66 10.42
N ARG A 267 9.52 20.42 11.47
CA ARG A 267 10.43 20.85 12.55
C ARG A 267 10.89 19.68 13.39
N GLU A 268 9.98 18.77 13.74
CA GLU A 268 10.26 17.57 14.51
C GLU A 268 11.28 16.67 13.82
N TYR A 269 11.13 16.45 12.51
CA TYR A 269 12.06 15.67 11.70
C TYR A 269 13.21 16.53 11.15
N ASN A 270 13.98 17.14 12.03
CA ASN A 270 15.24 17.89 11.74
C ASN A 270 15.09 18.97 10.67
N ASN A 271 13.97 19.68 10.66
CA ASN A 271 13.58 20.60 9.61
C ASN A 271 13.57 19.92 8.22
N ALA A 272 12.79 18.88 8.07
CA ALA A 272 12.63 18.14 6.83
C ALA A 272 12.28 19.05 5.63
N MET A 273 12.77 18.72 4.45
CA MET A 273 12.34 19.38 3.22
C MET A 273 10.93 18.92 2.87
N ILE A 274 9.97 19.84 2.79
CA ILE A 274 8.58 19.54 2.44
C ILE A 274 8.36 19.69 0.94
N TYR A 275 7.83 18.65 0.32
CA TYR A 275 7.40 18.58 -1.07
C TYR A 275 5.87 18.47 -1.08
N VAL A 276 5.19 19.46 -1.62
CA VAL A 276 3.73 19.42 -1.81
C VAL A 276 3.45 19.38 -3.29
N GLU A 277 2.61 18.46 -3.75
CA GLU A 277 2.10 18.50 -5.12
C GLU A 277 1.29 19.78 -5.32
N ALA A 278 1.76 20.64 -6.25
CA ALA A 278 1.26 22.00 -6.42
C ALA A 278 0.06 22.09 -7.38
N ASN A 279 -0.84 21.10 -7.33
CA ASN A 279 -2.05 21.04 -8.14
C ASN A 279 -3.27 21.20 -7.22
N GLY A 280 -4.29 21.97 -7.67
CA GLY A 280 -5.56 22.08 -6.96
C GLY A 280 -5.40 22.51 -5.48
N VAL A 281 -5.83 21.66 -4.55
CA VAL A 281 -5.80 21.93 -3.10
C VAL A 281 -4.36 22.15 -2.57
N GLY A 282 -3.35 21.55 -3.22
CA GLY A 282 -1.96 21.71 -2.83
C GLY A 282 -1.44 23.15 -2.92
N GLU A 283 -1.98 23.95 -3.83
CA GLU A 283 -1.63 25.41 -3.89
C GLU A 283 -2.09 26.14 -2.63
N ALA A 284 -3.25 25.78 -2.07
CA ALA A 284 -3.73 26.35 -0.82
C ALA A 284 -2.86 25.93 0.38
N VAL A 285 -2.41 24.69 0.43
CA VAL A 285 -1.45 24.21 1.45
C VAL A 285 -0.15 25.00 1.36
N LEU A 286 0.38 25.18 0.14
CA LEU A 286 1.62 25.92 -0.09
C LEU A 286 1.50 27.41 0.30
N SER A 287 0.38 28.05 -0.02
CA SER A 287 0.13 29.45 0.41
C SER A 287 0.13 29.55 1.93
N HIS A 288 -0.55 28.64 2.64
CA HIS A 288 -0.52 28.63 4.11
C HIS A 288 0.87 28.37 4.68
N LEU A 289 1.67 27.49 4.07
CA LEU A 289 3.04 27.20 4.53
C LEU A 289 3.99 28.40 4.32
N VAL A 290 3.83 29.14 3.21
CA VAL A 290 4.74 30.22 2.80
C VAL A 290 4.33 31.56 3.40
N ASP A 291 3.04 31.91 3.29
CA ASP A 291 2.54 33.28 3.49
C ASP A 291 1.94 33.48 4.88
N ASN A 292 1.54 32.41 5.57
CA ASN A 292 0.94 32.51 6.90
C ASN A 292 2.03 32.70 7.98
N PRO A 293 2.12 33.89 8.64
CA PRO A 293 3.17 34.17 9.62
C PRO A 293 3.13 33.26 10.86
N ASN A 294 1.96 32.69 11.17
CA ASN A 294 1.78 31.78 12.30
C ASN A 294 2.26 30.34 12.01
N ILE A 295 2.46 29.99 10.74
CA ILE A 295 2.95 28.69 10.31
C ILE A 295 4.41 28.80 9.87
N ALA A 296 4.74 29.70 8.94
CA ALA A 296 6.05 30.12 8.47
C ALA A 296 7.10 29.00 8.39
N TYR A 297 6.89 28.03 7.52
CA TYR A 297 7.87 26.99 7.28
C TYR A 297 8.73 27.30 6.06
N ARG A 298 10.06 27.29 6.21
CA ARG A 298 10.99 27.79 5.17
C ARG A 298 11.56 26.69 4.27
N LYS A 299 11.70 25.46 4.75
CA LYS A 299 12.28 24.36 3.96
C LYS A 299 11.21 23.67 3.09
N ILE A 300 10.74 24.41 2.10
CA ILE A 300 9.77 23.93 1.11
C ILE A 300 10.50 23.79 -0.23
N PHE A 301 10.28 22.67 -0.91
CA PHE A 301 10.80 22.48 -2.26
C PHE A 301 10.29 23.58 -3.21
N ARG A 302 11.20 24.10 -4.02
CA ARG A 302 10.90 25.14 -5.00
C ARG A 302 11.44 24.73 -6.36
N ARG A 303 10.54 24.58 -7.32
CA ARG A 303 10.89 24.29 -8.72
C ARG A 303 11.46 25.52 -9.44
N LYS A 304 12.24 25.26 -10.48
CA LYS A 304 12.68 26.32 -11.41
C LYS A 304 11.48 26.83 -12.21
N PRO A 305 11.39 28.13 -12.50
CA PRO A 305 10.34 28.65 -13.37
C PRO A 305 10.51 28.08 -14.80
N SER A 306 9.40 28.02 -15.55
CA SER A 306 9.44 27.64 -16.96
C SER A 306 10.40 28.52 -17.75
N ARG A 307 11.11 27.94 -18.74
CA ARG A 307 11.98 28.69 -19.67
C ARG A 307 11.28 29.86 -20.37
N TRP A 308 9.97 29.78 -20.50
CA TRP A 308 9.12 30.81 -21.17
C TRP A 308 8.47 31.78 -20.18
N GLY A 309 8.65 31.59 -18.86
CA GLY A 309 8.11 32.48 -17.82
C GLY A 309 8.95 33.75 -17.64
N ARG A 310 8.29 34.90 -17.50
CA ARG A 310 8.94 36.19 -17.24
C ARG A 310 9.61 36.30 -15.85
N SER A 311 9.22 35.44 -14.90
CA SER A 311 9.76 35.42 -13.54
C SER A 311 10.97 34.50 -13.42
N ARG A 312 12.03 35.01 -12.79
CA ARG A 312 13.21 34.22 -12.39
C ARG A 312 13.06 33.60 -11.00
N GLN A 313 11.99 33.90 -10.28
CA GLN A 313 11.76 33.38 -8.93
C GLN A 313 11.35 31.89 -8.97
N ARG A 314 11.91 31.10 -8.05
CA ARG A 314 11.54 29.70 -7.87
C ARG A 314 10.13 29.63 -7.26
N ILE A 315 9.30 28.78 -7.82
CA ILE A 315 7.90 28.59 -7.42
C ILE A 315 7.84 27.44 -6.39
N ALA A 316 7.15 27.65 -5.27
CA ALA A 316 6.96 26.63 -4.25
C ALA A 316 6.17 25.42 -4.80
N GLY A 317 6.49 24.24 -4.27
CA GLY A 317 5.81 22.99 -4.58
C GLY A 317 6.35 22.24 -5.81
N TRP A 318 6.00 20.96 -5.85
CA TRP A 318 6.29 20.05 -6.96
C TRP A 318 5.12 20.06 -7.94
N TRP A 319 5.40 20.32 -9.21
CA TRP A 319 4.38 20.30 -10.25
C TRP A 319 4.28 18.93 -10.87
N SER A 320 3.13 18.29 -10.74
CA SER A 320 2.87 17.01 -11.37
C SER A 320 2.38 17.20 -12.80
N SER A 321 3.01 16.48 -13.70
CA SER A 321 2.61 16.26 -15.09
C SER A 321 2.60 14.76 -15.35
N SER A 322 1.97 14.31 -16.43
CA SER A 322 2.00 12.88 -16.81
C SER A 322 3.43 12.34 -16.89
N LYS A 323 4.40 13.18 -17.33
CA LYS A 323 5.81 12.80 -17.40
C LYS A 323 6.42 12.64 -16.01
N SER A 324 6.26 13.65 -15.14
CA SER A 324 6.85 13.61 -13.79
C SER A 324 6.22 12.56 -12.89
N LYS A 325 4.94 12.24 -13.09
CA LYS A 325 4.26 11.15 -12.41
C LYS A 325 4.83 9.79 -12.79
N LYS A 326 4.98 9.51 -14.10
CA LYS A 326 5.63 8.29 -14.59
C LYS A 326 7.09 8.16 -14.13
N GLU A 327 7.83 9.27 -14.09
CA GLU A 327 9.20 9.29 -13.56
C GLU A 327 9.22 8.93 -12.07
N ALA A 328 8.30 9.47 -11.29
CA ALA A 328 8.16 9.20 -9.86
C ALA A 328 7.76 7.72 -9.58
N GLU A 329 6.81 7.19 -10.34
CA GLU A 329 6.44 5.77 -10.31
C GLU A 329 7.63 4.87 -10.64
N GLY A 330 8.39 5.20 -11.69
CA GLY A 330 9.60 4.45 -12.06
C GLY A 330 10.68 4.48 -10.99
N PHE A 331 10.86 5.59 -10.26
CA PHE A 331 11.80 5.65 -9.15
C PHE A 331 11.33 4.80 -7.96
N MET A 332 10.04 4.79 -7.66
CA MET A 332 9.51 3.93 -6.60
C MET A 332 9.65 2.46 -6.97
N GLN A 333 9.37 2.10 -8.22
CA GLN A 333 9.60 0.76 -8.75
C GLN A 333 11.07 0.34 -8.58
N GLN A 334 12.00 1.20 -8.96
CA GLN A 334 13.44 0.95 -8.79
C GLN A 334 13.82 0.73 -7.32
N LEU A 335 13.31 1.54 -6.39
CA LEU A 335 13.61 1.40 -4.96
C LEU A 335 13.08 0.07 -4.39
N ILE A 336 11.93 -0.40 -4.86
CA ILE A 336 11.35 -1.69 -4.47
C ILE A 336 12.19 -2.83 -5.06
N GLU A 337 12.47 -2.83 -6.37
CA GLU A 337 13.25 -3.87 -7.07
C GLU A 337 14.68 -3.99 -6.53
N GLU A 338 15.29 -2.87 -6.12
CA GLU A 338 16.61 -2.84 -5.47
C GLU A 338 16.55 -3.20 -3.97
N GLU A 339 15.37 -3.47 -3.41
CA GLU A 339 15.12 -3.68 -1.97
C GLU A 339 15.77 -2.59 -1.10
N SER A 340 15.86 -1.37 -1.64
CA SER A 340 16.59 -0.25 -1.05
C SER A 340 15.70 0.69 -0.23
N VAL A 341 14.41 0.43 -0.14
CA VAL A 341 13.44 1.17 0.68
C VAL A 341 12.85 0.28 1.77
N THR A 342 12.73 0.81 2.98
CA THR A 342 12.04 0.13 4.09
C THR A 342 10.72 0.84 4.38
N ILE A 343 9.62 0.10 4.29
CA ILE A 343 8.26 0.57 4.55
C ILE A 343 7.74 -0.12 5.81
N HIS A 344 7.28 0.65 6.78
CA HIS A 344 6.76 0.13 8.06
C HIS A 344 5.23 0.09 8.11
N SER A 345 4.56 0.69 7.16
CA SER A 345 3.10 0.79 7.12
C SER A 345 2.49 -0.33 6.30
N THR A 346 1.68 -1.17 6.94
CA THR A 346 0.88 -2.19 6.25
C THR A 346 -0.10 -1.56 5.26
N ARG A 347 -0.72 -0.41 5.61
CA ARG A 347 -1.65 0.28 4.70
C ARG A 347 -0.93 0.90 3.49
N SER A 348 0.30 1.42 3.65
CA SER A 348 1.12 1.87 2.52
C SER A 348 1.47 0.73 1.58
N ILE A 349 1.94 -0.42 2.12
CA ILE A 349 2.28 -1.59 1.30
C ILE A 349 1.05 -2.13 0.59
N ARG A 350 -0.12 -2.21 1.27
CA ARG A 350 -1.38 -2.64 0.64
C ARG A 350 -1.78 -1.73 -0.52
N GLN A 351 -1.64 -0.40 -0.39
CA GLN A 351 -1.92 0.51 -1.51
C GLN A 351 -0.92 0.35 -2.66
N LEU A 352 0.37 0.13 -2.38
CA LEU A 352 1.38 -0.14 -3.40
C LEU A 352 1.13 -1.46 -4.14
N LEU A 353 0.74 -2.53 -3.42
CA LEU A 353 0.34 -3.82 -4.01
C LEU A 353 -0.80 -3.66 -5.03
N ASN A 354 -1.69 -2.71 -4.77
CA ASN A 354 -2.91 -2.51 -5.54
C ASN A 354 -2.82 -1.39 -6.59
N TYR A 355 -1.71 -0.65 -6.59
CA TYR A 355 -1.52 0.48 -7.47
C TYR A 355 -1.37 0.06 -8.94
N ARG A 356 -2.12 0.73 -9.83
CA ARG A 356 -2.21 0.40 -11.27
C ARG A 356 -1.77 1.57 -12.17
N GLY A 357 -0.95 2.48 -11.67
CA GLY A 357 -0.41 3.57 -12.48
C GLY A 357 -1.42 4.68 -12.82
N GLN A 358 -2.40 4.91 -11.98
CA GLN A 358 -3.44 5.91 -12.22
C GLN A 358 -3.32 7.14 -11.32
N TRP A 359 -2.11 7.58 -11.01
CA TRP A 359 -1.89 8.75 -10.17
C TRP A 359 -2.66 9.99 -10.65
N GLY A 360 -3.62 10.43 -9.84
CA GLY A 360 -4.45 11.60 -10.09
C GLY A 360 -5.42 11.45 -11.27
N ALA A 361 -5.62 10.25 -11.78
CA ALA A 361 -6.75 10.00 -12.66
C ALA A 361 -8.02 10.09 -11.81
N ARG A 362 -9.00 10.88 -12.28
CA ARG A 362 -10.38 10.84 -11.78
C ARG A 362 -11.08 9.51 -12.09
N THR A 363 -10.39 8.59 -12.72
CA THR A 363 -10.81 7.23 -12.73
C THR A 363 -10.68 6.77 -11.27
N ARG A 364 -11.77 7.01 -10.49
CA ARG A 364 -12.18 5.86 -9.73
C ARG A 364 -11.92 4.70 -10.70
N ASP A 365 -10.99 3.81 -10.35
CA ASP A 365 -11.22 2.47 -10.85
C ASP A 365 -12.71 2.27 -10.65
N ALA A 366 -13.38 1.50 -11.49
CA ALA A 366 -14.81 1.30 -11.40
C ALA A 366 -15.28 0.94 -9.95
N PHE A 367 -14.37 0.92 -8.99
CA PHE A 367 -14.42 0.37 -7.64
C PHE A 367 -14.04 1.36 -6.52
N GLY A 368 -13.75 2.63 -6.80
CA GLY A 368 -13.56 3.69 -5.78
C GLY A 368 -12.31 3.57 -4.90
N GLY A 369 -11.30 2.80 -5.32
CA GLY A 369 -10.04 2.66 -4.59
C GLY A 369 -9.24 3.96 -4.56
N HIS A 370 -8.89 4.43 -3.35
CA HIS A 370 -8.01 5.57 -3.15
C HIS A 370 -6.58 5.09 -2.99
N TYR A 371 -5.68 5.58 -3.85
CA TYR A 371 -4.25 5.23 -3.84
C TYR A 371 -3.37 6.41 -3.39
N ASP A 372 -3.90 7.23 -2.47
CA ASP A 372 -3.27 8.47 -2.05
C ASP A 372 -1.89 8.24 -1.41
N LEU A 373 -1.75 7.18 -0.59
CA LEU A 373 -0.44 6.80 -0.04
C LEU A 373 0.51 6.27 -1.11
N ALA A 374 0.04 5.49 -2.10
CA ALA A 374 0.89 5.02 -3.19
C ALA A 374 1.40 6.19 -4.03
N SER A 375 0.55 7.21 -4.29
CA SER A 375 0.94 8.46 -4.94
C SER A 375 1.96 9.24 -4.10
N ALA A 376 1.72 9.37 -2.80
CA ALA A 376 2.65 10.04 -1.88
C ALA A 376 4.01 9.32 -1.83
N TRP A 377 4.03 7.98 -1.87
CA TRP A 377 5.24 7.17 -1.95
C TRP A 377 6.01 7.37 -3.25
N ALA A 378 5.34 7.37 -4.40
CA ALA A 378 5.97 7.66 -5.68
C ALA A 378 6.60 9.07 -5.67
N GLY A 379 5.90 10.06 -5.14
CA GLY A 379 6.43 11.41 -4.97
C GLY A 379 7.60 11.47 -3.98
N ALA A 380 7.56 10.72 -2.87
CA ALA A 380 8.65 10.62 -1.92
C ALA A 380 9.89 9.96 -2.56
N ALA A 381 9.71 8.92 -3.37
CA ALA A 381 10.78 8.29 -4.14
C ALA A 381 11.42 9.27 -5.12
N TRP A 382 10.61 10.06 -5.84
CA TRP A 382 11.11 11.12 -6.71
C TRP A 382 11.94 12.14 -5.92
N ALA A 383 11.43 12.62 -4.79
CA ALA A 383 12.13 13.58 -3.94
C ALA A 383 13.44 12.98 -3.38
N TYR A 384 13.44 11.72 -2.96
CA TYR A 384 14.63 11.00 -2.50
C TYR A 384 15.71 10.95 -3.59
N MET A 385 15.36 10.60 -4.82
CA MET A 385 16.30 10.51 -5.93
C MET A 385 16.95 11.87 -6.27
N GLN A 386 16.25 13.00 -6.03
CA GLN A 386 16.88 14.34 -6.15
C GLN A 386 18.00 14.55 -5.12
N HIS A 387 17.91 13.92 -3.95
CA HIS A 387 18.91 14.00 -2.88
C HIS A 387 20.01 12.94 -3.02
N ARG A 388 19.68 11.74 -3.49
CA ARG A 388 20.61 10.60 -3.67
C ARG A 388 21.87 11.03 -4.46
N GLY A 389 21.72 11.73 -5.55
CA GLY A 389 22.83 12.19 -6.38
C GLY A 389 23.80 13.20 -5.70
N SER A 390 23.32 13.98 -4.73
CA SER A 390 24.17 14.90 -3.95
C SER A 390 24.81 14.20 -2.76
N TYR A 391 24.10 13.31 -2.10
CA TYR A 391 24.57 12.51 -0.96
C TYR A 391 25.68 11.52 -1.37
N TRP A 392 25.49 10.80 -2.46
CA TRP A 392 26.53 9.91 -3.01
C TRP A 392 27.77 10.66 -3.49
N ARG A 393 27.60 11.87 -4.02
CA ARG A 393 28.75 12.71 -4.39
C ARG A 393 29.51 13.19 -3.15
N SER A 394 28.84 13.50 -2.06
CA SER A 394 29.52 13.84 -0.80
C SER A 394 30.21 12.61 -0.20
N GLN A 395 29.52 11.47 -0.08
CA GLN A 395 30.14 10.23 0.44
C GLN A 395 31.32 9.73 -0.41
N LYS A 396 31.21 9.77 -1.75
CA LYS A 396 32.35 9.42 -2.62
C LYS A 396 33.51 10.39 -2.42
N ARG A 397 33.24 11.65 -2.16
CA ARG A 397 34.26 12.65 -1.88
C ARG A 397 34.93 12.40 -0.52
N ASP A 398 34.15 12.06 0.49
CA ASP A 398 34.62 11.75 1.84
C ASP A 398 35.34 10.41 1.89
N ALA A 399 34.83 9.38 1.19
CA ALA A 399 35.49 8.08 1.06
C ALA A 399 36.81 8.18 0.25
N LYS A 400 36.82 8.98 -0.83
CA LYS A 400 38.04 9.25 -1.60
C LYS A 400 39.06 10.02 -0.78
N SER A 401 38.64 11.03 -0.02
CA SER A 401 39.47 11.76 0.92
C SER A 401 40.03 10.85 2.03
N SER A 402 39.19 9.97 2.59
CA SER A 402 39.60 9.02 3.63
C SER A 402 40.55 7.96 3.09
N SER A 403 40.34 7.44 1.88
CA SER A 403 41.25 6.46 1.27
C SER A 403 42.56 7.12 0.80
N GLU A 404 42.53 8.35 0.29
CA GLU A 404 43.76 9.11 0.00
C GLU A 404 44.57 9.41 1.26
N LEU A 405 43.90 9.76 2.38
CA LEU A 405 44.55 9.95 3.68
C LEU A 405 45.14 8.64 4.22
N ALA A 406 44.42 7.52 4.08
CA ALA A 406 44.91 6.20 4.49
C ALA A 406 46.10 5.75 3.67
N ILE A 407 46.07 5.98 2.35
CA ILE A 407 47.19 5.70 1.44
C ILE A 407 48.39 6.58 1.79
N ARG A 408 48.23 7.87 2.01
CA ARG A 408 49.30 8.78 2.43
C ARG A 408 49.92 8.36 3.77
N ARG A 409 49.11 7.95 4.74
CA ARG A 409 49.57 7.42 6.04
C ARG A 409 50.35 6.13 5.86
N PHE A 410 49.87 5.24 5.00
CA PHE A 410 50.55 3.98 4.68
C PHE A 410 51.90 4.20 3.97
N ILE A 411 51.98 5.11 3.00
CA ILE A 411 53.21 5.52 2.33
C ILE A 411 54.20 6.12 3.33
N ALA A 412 53.73 7.06 4.17
CA ALA A 412 54.57 7.66 5.21
C ALA A 412 55.09 6.64 6.23
N GLN A 413 54.30 5.59 6.56
CA GLN A 413 54.77 4.49 7.38
C GLN A 413 55.78 3.59 6.67
N LEU A 414 55.67 3.38 5.37
CA LEU A 414 56.70 2.65 4.60
C LEU A 414 57.99 3.43 4.48
N GLU A 415 57.92 4.74 4.23
CA GLU A 415 59.08 5.63 4.19
C GLU A 415 59.80 5.73 5.54
N SER A 416 59.03 5.73 6.66
CA SER A 416 59.62 5.73 8.02
C SER A 416 60.24 4.39 8.43
N ARG A 417 59.93 3.31 7.75
CA ARG A 417 60.47 1.95 7.97
C ARG A 417 61.57 1.57 6.97
N ALA A 418 61.84 2.40 5.96
CA ALA A 418 62.96 2.21 5.11
C ALA A 418 64.26 2.50 5.91
N ASP A 419 64.96 1.49 6.34
CA ASP A 419 66.32 1.62 6.83
C ASP A 419 67.16 2.39 5.82
N PRO A 420 68.05 3.31 6.29
CA PRO A 420 68.93 3.98 5.37
C PRO A 420 69.76 2.94 4.61
N VAL A 421 69.65 2.96 3.31
CA VAL A 421 70.47 2.09 2.43
C VAL A 421 71.92 2.34 2.84
N PRO A 422 72.68 1.34 3.31
CA PRO A 422 74.08 1.52 3.68
C PRO A 422 74.83 1.89 2.41
N ASP A 423 75.63 2.99 2.48
CA ASP A 423 76.55 3.41 1.45
C ASP A 423 77.47 2.21 1.06
N THR A 424 77.15 1.52 -0.01
CA THR A 424 78.02 0.48 -0.53
C THR A 424 79.13 1.14 -1.33
N PRO A 425 80.41 0.79 -1.06
CA PRO A 425 81.55 1.45 -1.74
C PRO A 425 81.86 0.90 -3.16
N TRP A 426 80.83 0.57 -3.92
CA TRP A 426 81.02 0.03 -5.29
C TRP A 426 80.16 0.82 -6.30
N GLY A 427 80.75 1.92 -6.75
CA GLY A 427 80.06 2.75 -7.76
C GLY A 427 80.95 3.78 -8.45
N LYS A 428 82.13 3.41 -8.82
CA LYS A 428 82.89 4.11 -9.83
C LYS A 428 83.57 3.05 -10.69
N HIS A 429 83.00 2.82 -11.85
CA HIS A 429 83.63 2.50 -13.11
C HIS A 429 82.59 1.92 -14.08
N VAL A 430 82.36 2.72 -15.07
CA VAL A 430 82.08 2.68 -16.50
C VAL A 430 80.90 3.59 -16.79
#